data_574985c0f3e174eb091ff5acde7782fa
#
_entry.id   574985c0f3e174eb091ff5acde7782fa
#
_cell.length_a   1.000
_cell.length_b   1.000
_cell.length_c   1.000
_cell.angle_alpha   90.00
_cell.angle_beta   90.00
_cell.angle_gamma   90.00
#
_symmetry.space_group_name_H-M   'P 1'
#
loop_
_entity.id
_entity.type
_entity.pdbx_description
1 polymer ?
#
loop_
_entity_poly.entity_id
_entity_poly.type
_entity_poly.pdbx_seq_one_letter_code
_entity_poly.pdbx_strand_id
1 'polypeptide(L)'
;MFDEDVPTVPFISIIHREHAKYLNDKVKDEDLSFGLYPLLITISHNEGIIQEQLAQVFHLNESTITRNLKKLEEKGFIRRIPDKRTKRIEITDKGAKTARKVMDYDEIWDKKIKEIIGDEEYDNFKNTLKKISEELI
;
A
#
# COMPACT_ATOMS: atom_id res chain seq x y z
N MET A 1 18.63 -23.73 5.68
CA MET A 1 17.74 -22.94 6.56
C MET A 1 16.27 -23.16 6.20
N PHE A 2 15.97 -23.26 4.92
CA PHE A 2 14.61 -23.51 4.47
C PHE A 2 14.56 -24.85 3.72
N ASP A 3 13.82 -25.81 4.28
CA ASP A 3 13.63 -27.11 3.65
C ASP A 3 12.66 -27.02 2.48
N GLU A 4 12.74 -27.97 1.55
CA GLU A 4 11.88 -28.01 0.36
C GLU A 4 10.38 -28.10 0.70
N ASP A 5 10.05 -28.61 1.88
CA ASP A 5 8.67 -28.82 2.33
C ASP A 5 8.01 -27.56 2.88
N VAL A 6 8.77 -26.46 3.05
CA VAL A 6 8.22 -25.21 3.59
C VAL A 6 7.24 -24.59 2.57
N PRO A 7 5.97 -24.40 2.95
CA PRO A 7 5.00 -23.77 2.04
C PRO A 7 5.33 -22.31 1.76
N THR A 8 4.61 -21.70 0.82
CA THR A 8 4.90 -20.33 0.35
C THR A 8 4.68 -19.24 1.40
N VAL A 9 3.71 -19.43 2.30
CA VAL A 9 3.28 -18.39 3.24
C VAL A 9 4.39 -17.87 4.16
N PRO A 10 5.25 -18.73 4.78
CA PRO A 10 6.37 -18.22 5.57
C PRO A 10 7.30 -17.29 4.81
N PHE A 11 7.56 -17.55 3.54
CA PHE A 11 8.41 -16.69 2.71
C PHE A 11 7.76 -15.35 2.45
N ILE A 12 6.47 -15.34 2.11
CA ILE A 12 5.70 -14.11 1.93
C ILE A 12 5.73 -13.28 3.22
N SER A 13 5.55 -13.92 4.37
CA SER A 13 5.55 -13.26 5.69
C SER A 13 6.90 -12.64 6.00
N ILE A 14 8.01 -13.31 5.68
CA ILE A 14 9.36 -12.78 5.90
C ILE A 14 9.57 -11.53 5.04
N ILE A 15 9.25 -11.62 3.76
CA ILE A 15 9.43 -10.50 2.82
C ILE A 15 8.58 -9.30 3.27
N HIS A 16 7.33 -9.54 3.61
CA HIS A 16 6.42 -8.49 4.09
C HIS A 16 6.94 -7.82 5.36
N ARG A 17 7.40 -8.60 6.33
CA ARG A 17 7.95 -8.08 7.58
C ARG A 17 9.21 -7.26 7.36
N GLU A 18 10.12 -7.72 6.51
CA GLU A 18 11.35 -6.99 6.20
C GLU A 18 11.06 -5.69 5.44
N HIS A 19 10.12 -5.71 4.52
CA HIS A 19 9.65 -4.50 3.84
C HIS A 19 9.02 -3.53 4.85
N ALA A 20 8.21 -4.03 5.79
CA ALA A 20 7.59 -3.19 6.82
C ALA A 20 8.63 -2.47 7.68
N LYS A 21 9.68 -3.16 8.10
CA LYS A 21 10.79 -2.54 8.85
C LYS A 21 11.48 -1.44 8.04
N TYR A 22 11.79 -1.75 6.78
CA TYR A 22 12.43 -0.82 5.86
C TYR A 22 11.59 0.45 5.69
N LEU A 23 10.32 0.28 5.37
CA LEU A 23 9.44 1.41 5.09
C LEU A 23 9.12 2.24 6.33
N ASN A 24 8.87 1.60 7.48
CA ASN A 24 8.64 2.31 8.74
C ASN A 24 9.80 3.24 9.09
N ASP A 25 11.02 2.79 8.88
CA ASP A 25 12.21 3.62 9.11
C ASP A 25 12.24 4.84 8.18
N LYS A 26 11.83 4.66 6.93
CA LYS A 26 11.84 5.73 5.93
C LYS A 26 10.71 6.74 6.10
N VAL A 27 9.50 6.30 6.48
CA VAL A 27 8.31 7.17 6.52
C VAL A 27 8.01 7.75 7.90
N LYS A 28 8.78 7.43 8.94
CA LYS A 28 8.53 7.94 10.30
C LYS A 28 8.53 9.46 10.38
N ASP A 29 9.33 10.14 9.54
CA ASP A 29 9.40 11.60 9.49
C ASP A 29 8.29 12.22 8.62
N GLU A 30 7.52 11.41 7.92
CA GLU A 30 6.43 11.85 7.06
C GLU A 30 5.08 11.87 7.78
N ASP A 31 5.05 11.60 9.07
CA ASP A 31 3.82 11.51 9.88
C ASP A 31 2.83 10.47 9.32
N LEU A 32 3.35 9.40 8.75
CA LEU A 32 2.59 8.35 8.11
C LEU A 32 2.98 6.99 8.66
N SER A 33 2.02 6.25 9.24
CA SER A 33 2.27 4.91 9.74
C SER A 33 2.21 3.87 8.61
N PHE A 34 2.85 2.74 8.82
CA PHE A 34 2.84 1.61 7.91
C PHE A 34 1.41 1.17 7.54
N GLY A 35 0.45 1.25 8.49
CA GLY A 35 -0.93 0.86 8.24
C GLY A 35 -1.72 1.83 7.38
N LEU A 36 -1.26 3.08 7.21
CA LEU A 36 -1.98 4.11 6.47
C LEU A 36 -1.42 4.34 5.05
N TYR A 37 -0.15 4.03 4.82
CA TYR A 37 0.46 4.33 3.52
C TYR A 37 -0.19 3.58 2.34
N PRO A 38 -0.63 2.30 2.47
CA PRO A 38 -1.27 1.62 1.35
C PRO A 38 -2.56 2.31 0.91
N LEU A 39 -3.35 2.82 1.85
CA LEU A 39 -4.55 3.60 1.55
C LEU A 39 -4.19 4.88 0.79
N LEU A 40 -3.19 5.60 1.26
CA LEU A 40 -2.75 6.85 0.62
C LEU A 40 -2.26 6.60 -0.81
N ILE A 41 -1.48 5.55 -1.04
CA ILE A 41 -1.00 5.16 -2.38
C ILE A 41 -2.18 4.84 -3.29
N THR A 42 -3.14 4.04 -2.81
CA THR A 42 -4.32 3.67 -3.61
C THR A 42 -5.15 4.90 -3.98
N ILE A 43 -5.34 5.82 -3.03
CA ILE A 43 -6.05 7.07 -3.28
C ILE A 43 -5.30 7.91 -4.32
N SER A 44 -3.98 7.96 -4.25
CA SER A 44 -3.17 8.75 -5.21
C SER A 44 -3.27 8.24 -6.65
N HIS A 45 -3.54 6.96 -6.84
CA HIS A 45 -3.66 6.33 -8.17
C HIS A 45 -5.10 6.23 -8.68
N ASN A 46 -6.08 6.59 -7.87
CA ASN A 46 -7.50 6.43 -8.21
C ASN A 46 -8.27 7.69 -7.85
N GLU A 47 -8.14 8.71 -8.69
CA GLU A 47 -8.82 9.99 -8.48
C GLU A 47 -10.33 9.77 -8.39
N GLY A 48 -10.95 10.37 -7.37
CA GLY A 48 -12.38 10.26 -7.14
C GLY A 48 -12.86 8.93 -6.54
N ILE A 49 -11.95 8.10 -6.06
CA ILE A 49 -12.32 6.83 -5.41
C ILE A 49 -13.25 7.09 -4.21
N ILE A 50 -14.25 6.23 -4.04
CA ILE A 50 -15.18 6.32 -2.92
C ILE A 50 -14.78 5.34 -1.81
N GLN A 51 -15.25 5.63 -0.59
CA GLN A 51 -14.91 4.86 0.61
C GLN A 51 -15.23 3.37 0.48
N GLU A 52 -16.37 3.04 -0.13
CA GLU A 52 -16.82 1.66 -0.32
C GLU A 52 -15.86 0.86 -1.21
N GLN A 53 -15.30 1.50 -2.23
CA GLN A 53 -14.31 0.86 -3.11
C GLN A 53 -13.02 0.54 -2.36
N LEU A 54 -12.55 1.47 -1.50
CA LEU A 54 -11.38 1.23 -0.66
C LEU A 54 -11.61 0.08 0.33
N ALA A 55 -12.78 0.07 0.97
CA ALA A 55 -13.13 -1.00 1.90
C ALA A 55 -13.10 -2.36 1.21
N GLN A 56 -13.60 -2.43 -0.01
CA GLN A 56 -13.61 -3.64 -0.83
C GLN A 56 -12.20 -4.10 -1.21
N VAL A 57 -11.37 -3.20 -1.70
CA VAL A 57 -9.99 -3.52 -2.12
C VAL A 57 -9.15 -4.04 -0.94
N PHE A 58 -9.28 -3.43 0.22
CA PHE A 58 -8.49 -3.80 1.39
C PHE A 58 -9.16 -4.84 2.30
N HIS A 59 -10.34 -5.34 1.93
CA HIS A 59 -11.13 -6.27 2.75
C HIS A 59 -11.31 -5.77 4.18
N LEU A 60 -11.54 -4.47 4.35
CA LEU A 60 -11.77 -3.84 5.63
C LEU A 60 -13.26 -3.56 5.84
N ASN A 61 -13.71 -3.66 7.10
CA ASN A 61 -15.06 -3.23 7.43
C ASN A 61 -15.16 -1.69 7.42
N GLU A 62 -16.39 -1.18 7.36
CA GLU A 62 -16.64 0.26 7.26
C GLU A 62 -16.09 1.06 8.45
N SER A 63 -16.15 0.51 9.67
CA SER A 63 -15.64 1.21 10.83
C SER A 63 -14.12 1.36 10.80
N THR A 64 -13.40 0.35 10.33
CA THR A 64 -11.94 0.41 10.19
C THR A 64 -11.52 1.39 9.10
N ILE A 65 -12.17 1.33 7.92
CA ILE A 65 -11.84 2.24 6.82
C ILE A 65 -12.16 3.70 7.19
N THR A 66 -13.30 3.94 7.83
CA THR A 66 -13.69 5.28 8.28
C THR A 66 -12.66 5.85 9.26
N ARG A 67 -12.20 5.05 10.22
CA ARG A 67 -11.20 5.46 11.20
C ARG A 67 -9.86 5.77 10.54
N ASN A 68 -9.42 4.96 9.59
CA ASN A 68 -8.17 5.17 8.88
C ASN A 68 -8.23 6.41 7.98
N LEU A 69 -9.34 6.61 7.27
CA LEU A 69 -9.54 7.81 6.46
C LEU A 69 -9.60 9.07 7.30
N LYS A 70 -10.22 9.01 8.48
CA LYS A 70 -10.24 10.11 9.43
C LYS A 70 -8.81 10.52 9.86
N LYS A 71 -7.96 9.53 10.15
CA LYS A 71 -6.55 9.79 10.48
C LYS A 71 -5.80 10.46 9.32
N LEU A 72 -6.00 10.00 8.09
CA LEU A 72 -5.39 10.61 6.91
C LEU A 72 -5.89 12.06 6.70
N GLU A 73 -7.18 12.30 6.94
CA GLU A 73 -7.77 13.63 6.83
C GLU A 73 -7.22 14.58 7.90
N GLU A 74 -7.16 14.13 9.16
CA GLU A 74 -6.61 14.91 10.28
C GLU A 74 -5.14 15.29 10.07
N LYS A 75 -4.39 14.41 9.41
CA LYS A 75 -2.99 14.66 9.04
C LYS A 75 -2.85 15.57 7.80
N GLY A 76 -3.93 15.90 7.13
CA GLY A 76 -3.93 16.79 5.97
C GLY A 76 -3.57 16.11 4.65
N PHE A 77 -3.60 14.79 4.58
CA PHE A 77 -3.25 14.05 3.36
C PHE A 77 -4.40 13.92 2.37
N ILE A 78 -5.63 13.91 2.86
CA ILE A 78 -6.85 13.74 2.06
C ILE A 78 -7.96 14.67 2.53
N ARG A 79 -8.97 14.82 1.66
CA ARG A 79 -10.27 15.41 2.01
C ARG A 79 -11.37 14.43 1.62
N ARG A 80 -12.39 14.33 2.47
CA ARG A 80 -13.59 13.53 2.18
C ARG A 80 -14.70 14.48 1.80
N ILE A 81 -15.22 14.34 0.58
CA ILE A 81 -16.23 15.24 0.01
C ILE A 81 -17.54 14.48 -0.09
N PRO A 82 -18.63 14.97 0.54
CA PRO A 82 -19.94 14.36 0.39
C PRO A 82 -20.36 14.35 -1.08
N ASP A 83 -20.80 13.18 -1.56
CA ASP A 83 -21.30 12.99 -2.92
C ASP A 83 -22.50 12.04 -2.87
N LYS A 84 -23.72 12.60 -2.83
CA LYS A 84 -24.97 11.86 -2.65
C LYS A 84 -24.98 11.06 -1.36
N ARG A 85 -25.02 9.70 -1.44
CA ARG A 85 -25.04 8.81 -0.27
C ARG A 85 -23.66 8.30 0.13
N THR A 86 -22.62 8.72 -0.58
CA THR A 86 -21.27 8.28 -0.35
C THR A 86 -20.34 9.46 -0.10
N LYS A 87 -19.06 9.18 0.13
CA LYS A 87 -18.01 10.19 0.24
C LYS A 87 -16.93 9.89 -0.78
N ARG A 88 -16.68 10.86 -1.64
CA ARG A 88 -15.56 10.83 -2.57
C ARG A 88 -14.31 11.30 -1.84
N ILE A 89 -13.19 10.68 -2.15
CA ILE A 89 -11.93 10.98 -1.49
C ILE A 89 -11.03 11.72 -2.47
N GLU A 90 -10.53 12.87 -2.03
CA GLU A 90 -9.56 13.66 -2.79
C GLU A 90 -8.24 13.70 -2.06
N ILE A 91 -7.15 13.52 -2.81
CA ILE A 91 -5.81 13.68 -2.26
C ILE A 91 -5.45 15.17 -2.24
N THR A 92 -4.79 15.62 -1.17
CA THR A 92 -4.26 16.97 -1.08
C THR A 92 -2.88 17.05 -1.72
N ASP A 93 -2.35 18.27 -1.92
CA ASP A 93 -0.97 18.46 -2.38
C ASP A 93 0.04 17.79 -1.44
N LYS A 94 -0.19 17.93 -0.13
CA LYS A 94 0.61 17.27 0.90
C LYS A 94 0.55 15.74 0.75
N GLY A 95 -0.65 15.21 0.55
CA GLY A 95 -0.87 13.77 0.36
C GLY A 95 -0.19 13.24 -0.88
N ALA A 96 -0.31 13.95 -2.01
CA ALA A 96 0.33 13.56 -3.26
C ALA A 96 1.86 13.54 -3.14
N LYS A 97 2.42 14.55 -2.49
CA LYS A 97 3.86 14.64 -2.27
C LYS A 97 4.37 13.51 -1.36
N THR A 98 3.65 13.20 -0.30
CA THR A 98 4.00 12.11 0.62
C THR A 98 3.85 10.75 -0.06
N ALA A 99 2.79 10.54 -0.84
CA ALA A 99 2.60 9.32 -1.62
C ALA A 99 3.78 9.11 -2.59
N ARG A 100 4.24 10.17 -3.27
CA ARG A 100 5.40 10.07 -4.18
C ARG A 100 6.67 9.65 -3.44
N LYS A 101 6.93 10.20 -2.26
CA LYS A 101 8.09 9.80 -1.44
C LYS A 101 8.03 8.33 -1.06
N VAL A 102 6.87 7.84 -0.63
CA VAL A 102 6.68 6.42 -0.28
C VAL A 102 6.94 5.54 -1.50
N MET A 103 6.42 5.92 -2.66
CA MET A 103 6.64 5.18 -3.90
C MET A 103 8.12 5.15 -4.29
N ASP A 104 8.85 6.24 -4.10
CA ASP A 104 10.29 6.28 -4.36
C ASP A 104 11.05 5.32 -3.44
N TYR A 105 10.68 5.21 -2.17
CA TYR A 105 11.24 4.21 -1.26
C TYR A 105 10.94 2.78 -1.70
N ASP A 106 9.73 2.53 -2.17
CA ASP A 106 9.34 1.22 -2.69
C ASP A 106 10.10 0.86 -3.99
N GLU A 107 10.39 1.83 -4.84
CA GLU A 107 11.25 1.61 -6.01
C GLU A 107 12.67 1.19 -5.61
N ILE A 108 13.22 1.77 -4.54
CA ILE A 108 14.51 1.36 -4.00
C ILE A 108 14.45 -0.07 -3.45
N TRP A 109 13.36 -0.42 -2.78
CA TRP A 109 13.14 -1.79 -2.33
C TRP A 109 13.09 -2.78 -3.49
N ASP A 110 12.37 -2.44 -4.55
CA ASP A 110 12.29 -3.27 -5.76
C ASP A 110 13.65 -3.49 -6.40
N LYS A 111 14.52 -2.49 -6.39
CA LYS A 111 15.90 -2.63 -6.86
C LYS A 111 16.68 -3.68 -6.07
N LYS A 112 16.47 -3.78 -4.76
CA LYS A 112 17.08 -4.83 -3.95
C LYS A 112 16.62 -6.21 -4.37
N ILE A 113 15.33 -6.36 -4.66
CA ILE A 113 14.78 -7.63 -5.13
C ILE A 113 15.41 -7.99 -6.48
N LYS A 114 15.52 -7.03 -7.40
CA LYS A 114 16.17 -7.23 -8.70
C LYS A 114 17.62 -7.67 -8.57
N GLU A 115 18.35 -7.10 -7.64
CA GLU A 115 19.75 -7.48 -7.36
C GLU A 115 19.86 -8.94 -6.88
N ILE A 116 18.86 -9.42 -6.14
CA ILE A 116 18.84 -10.79 -5.62
C ILE A 116 18.49 -11.80 -6.69
N ILE A 117 17.48 -11.53 -7.53
CA ILE A 117 16.93 -12.52 -8.47
C ILE A 117 17.20 -12.23 -9.95
N GLY A 118 17.69 -11.05 -10.29
CA GLY A 118 17.89 -10.62 -11.67
C GLY A 118 16.64 -9.98 -12.28
N ASP A 119 16.84 -9.19 -13.33
CA ASP A 119 15.77 -8.38 -13.94
C ASP A 119 14.66 -9.23 -14.56
N GLU A 120 15.03 -10.31 -15.27
CA GLU A 120 14.07 -11.20 -15.92
C GLU A 120 13.18 -11.91 -14.90
N GLU A 121 13.78 -12.49 -13.86
CA GLU A 121 13.05 -13.14 -12.78
C GLU A 121 12.20 -12.16 -11.99
N TYR A 122 12.66 -10.92 -11.83
CA TYR A 122 11.88 -9.88 -11.18
C TYR A 122 10.58 -9.58 -11.93
N ASP A 123 10.63 -9.45 -13.24
CA ASP A 123 9.44 -9.18 -14.05
C ASP A 123 8.44 -10.34 -13.95
N ASN A 124 8.91 -11.58 -14.01
CA ASN A 124 8.08 -12.77 -13.82
C ASN A 124 7.46 -12.82 -12.43
N PHE A 125 8.25 -12.54 -11.41
CA PHE A 125 7.83 -12.50 -10.01
C PHE A 125 6.73 -11.45 -9.78
N LYS A 126 6.93 -10.23 -10.28
CA LYS A 126 5.96 -9.16 -10.17
C LYS A 126 4.65 -9.52 -10.87
N ASN A 127 4.72 -10.05 -12.09
CA ASN A 127 3.54 -10.48 -12.84
C ASN A 127 2.79 -11.61 -12.13
N THR A 128 3.52 -12.56 -11.53
CA THR A 128 2.92 -13.65 -10.75
C THR A 128 2.20 -13.12 -9.50
N LEU A 129 2.83 -12.22 -8.77
CA LEU A 129 2.20 -11.58 -7.60
C LEU A 129 0.92 -10.83 -7.99
N LYS A 130 0.98 -10.08 -9.09
CA LYS A 130 -0.18 -9.35 -9.61
C LYS A 130 -1.33 -10.30 -9.93
N LYS A 131 -1.05 -11.39 -10.64
CA LYS A 131 -2.05 -12.39 -11.02
C LYS A 131 -2.72 -13.01 -9.80
N ILE A 132 -1.92 -13.43 -8.81
CA ILE A 132 -2.44 -14.00 -7.57
C ILE A 132 -3.32 -13.00 -6.84
N SER A 133 -2.86 -11.75 -6.72
CA SER A 133 -3.59 -10.69 -6.03
C SER A 133 -4.93 -10.40 -6.69
N GLU A 134 -4.98 -10.31 -8.00
CA GLU A 134 -6.20 -10.07 -8.76
C GLU A 134 -7.24 -11.18 -8.57
N GLU A 135 -6.81 -12.43 -8.42
CA GLU A 135 -7.72 -13.56 -8.18
C GLU A 135 -8.25 -13.61 -6.74
N LEU A 136 -7.53 -13.01 -5.78
CA LEU A 136 -7.90 -13.05 -4.36
C LEU A 136 -8.78 -11.85 -3.92
N ILE A 137 -8.87 -10.81 -4.74
CA ILE A 137 -9.65 -9.60 -4.44
C ILE A 137 -11.12 -9.75 -4.94
#